data_73edffb346458254374a287cf7cd1d81
#
_entry.id   73edffb346458254374a287cf7cd1d81
#
_cell.length_a   1.000
_cell.length_b   1.000
_cell.length_c   1.000
_cell.angle_alpha   90.00
_cell.angle_beta   90.00
_cell.angle_gamma   90.00
#
_symmetry.space_group_name_H-M   'P 1'
#
loop_
_entity.id
_entity.type
_entity.pdbx_description
1 polymer ?
#
loop_
_entity_poly.entity_id
_entity_poly.type
_entity_poly.pdbx_seq_one_letter_code
_entity_poly.pdbx_strand_id
1 'polypeptide(L)'
;MDLTLGNGLSVGDTVSFSDLLDTLDTAVMVHVEGGKGNWSMFGDLTYLDMSDSNERELITIDSDSEQTFLDVGAAYWPGGVGSNLSVLGGLRYSGFDDRYTFRAGGETIGTRRNKNDYYDALIGVRYRFDLSERWSLLTRADYSFGDSEGIYLLNANFSVTVGKRRQNRILFGYQYKQAKFKDGDLRSDFTYYGPMAGFNFRW
;
A
#
# COMPACT_ATOMS: atom_id res chain seq x y z
N MET A 1 0.11 -13.67 5.60
CA MET A 1 1.20 -13.16 6.47
C MET A 1 2.13 -14.33 6.78
N ASP A 2 3.35 -14.27 6.31
CA ASP A 2 4.34 -15.33 6.59
C ASP A 2 5.29 -14.83 7.67
N LEU A 3 5.17 -15.38 8.87
CA LEU A 3 6.10 -15.14 9.98
C LEU A 3 7.11 -16.28 10.02
N THR A 4 8.36 -16.01 9.69
CA THR A 4 9.46 -16.97 9.83
C THR A 4 10.17 -16.72 11.15
N LEU A 5 10.00 -17.62 12.12
CA LEU A 5 10.79 -17.63 13.34
C LEU A 5 12.17 -18.22 13.06
N GLY A 6 13.22 -17.71 13.72
CA GLY A 6 14.64 -18.01 13.50
C GLY A 6 15.08 -19.50 13.56
N ASN A 7 14.14 -20.43 13.69
CA ASN A 7 14.36 -21.88 13.70
C ASN A 7 13.88 -22.57 12.40
N GLY A 8 13.62 -21.81 11.34
CA GLY A 8 13.16 -22.37 10.06
C GLY A 8 11.67 -22.75 10.02
N LEU A 9 10.88 -22.39 10.99
CA LEU A 9 9.44 -22.49 10.96
C LEU A 9 8.86 -21.25 10.29
N SER A 10 8.43 -21.39 9.04
CA SER A 10 7.64 -20.39 8.33
C SER A 10 6.16 -20.66 8.61
N VAL A 11 5.46 -19.73 9.25
CA VAL A 11 4.00 -19.74 9.30
C VAL A 11 3.54 -18.81 8.18
N GLY A 12 3.25 -19.38 7.02
CA GLY A 12 2.68 -18.67 5.88
C GLY A 12 1.17 -18.69 5.96
N ASP A 13 0.55 -17.56 6.22
CA ASP A 13 -0.89 -17.37 6.02
C ASP A 13 -1.10 -16.44 4.82
N THR A 14 -1.71 -16.98 3.77
CA THR A 14 -2.17 -16.17 2.65
C THR A 14 -3.55 -15.63 3.02
N VAL A 15 -3.60 -14.38 3.47
CA VAL A 15 -4.86 -13.71 3.74
C VAL A 15 -5.55 -13.44 2.42
N SER A 16 -6.72 -14.04 2.20
CA SER A 16 -7.53 -13.79 0.99
C SER A 16 -8.10 -12.37 1.01
N PHE A 17 -8.50 -11.85 -0.17
CA PHE A 17 -9.14 -10.53 -0.25
C PHE A 17 -10.42 -10.45 0.59
N SER A 18 -11.20 -11.54 0.70
CA SER A 18 -12.37 -11.62 1.59
C SER A 18 -11.99 -11.47 3.06
N ASP A 19 -10.95 -12.17 3.50
CA ASP A 19 -10.47 -12.11 4.88
C ASP A 19 -9.91 -10.72 5.22
N LEU A 20 -9.24 -10.07 4.24
CA LEU A 20 -8.81 -8.67 4.37
C LEU A 20 -9.99 -7.71 4.51
N LEU A 21 -11.07 -7.90 3.77
CA LEU A 21 -12.27 -7.06 3.90
C LEU A 21 -12.98 -7.24 5.24
N ASP A 22 -12.95 -8.44 5.79
CA ASP A 22 -13.58 -8.75 7.08
C ASP A 22 -12.79 -8.15 8.27
N THR A 23 -11.49 -7.94 8.11
CA THR A 23 -10.60 -7.33 9.13
C THR A 23 -10.32 -5.84 8.89
N LEU A 24 -10.64 -5.30 7.71
CA LEU A 24 -10.34 -3.94 7.32
C LEU A 24 -11.40 -2.96 7.84
N ASP A 25 -11.06 -2.18 8.85
CA ASP A 25 -11.92 -1.12 9.38
C ASP A 25 -11.89 0.12 8.49
N THR A 26 -10.70 0.49 8.03
CA THR A 26 -10.51 1.70 7.20
C THR A 26 -9.36 1.54 6.22
N ALA A 27 -9.58 1.95 4.97
CA ALA A 27 -8.54 2.11 3.96
C ALA A 27 -8.67 3.49 3.29
N VAL A 28 -7.62 4.29 3.35
CA VAL A 28 -7.55 5.59 2.69
C VAL A 28 -6.30 5.68 1.83
N MET A 29 -6.48 6.09 0.57
CA MET A 29 -5.38 6.35 -0.34
C MET A 29 -5.50 7.76 -0.92
N VAL A 30 -4.45 8.55 -0.80
CA VAL A 30 -4.39 9.93 -1.32
C VAL A 30 -3.15 10.08 -2.19
N HIS A 31 -3.35 10.57 -3.41
CA HIS A 31 -2.28 10.95 -4.32
C HIS A 31 -2.36 12.43 -4.66
N VAL A 32 -1.25 13.12 -4.52
CA VAL A 32 -1.10 14.53 -4.93
C VAL A 32 0.11 14.64 -5.85
N GLU A 33 -0.06 15.27 -7.00
CA GLU A 33 1.04 15.49 -7.93
C GLU A 33 0.89 16.86 -8.61
N GLY A 34 2.00 17.59 -8.69
CA GLY A 34 2.09 18.88 -9.38
C GLY A 34 3.43 19.02 -10.09
N GLY A 35 3.42 19.68 -11.27
CA GLY A 35 4.66 19.79 -12.04
C GLY A 35 4.59 20.77 -13.20
N LYS A 36 5.76 21.00 -13.80
CA LYS A 36 5.94 21.89 -14.96
C LYS A 36 7.07 21.37 -15.85
N GLY A 37 6.89 21.52 -17.16
CA GLY A 37 7.87 21.04 -18.14
C GLY A 37 7.95 19.51 -18.13
N ASN A 38 9.13 18.97 -17.85
CA ASN A 38 9.37 17.54 -17.81
C ASN A 38 9.41 16.96 -16.39
N TRP A 39 9.17 17.76 -15.36
CA TRP A 39 9.28 17.34 -13.98
C TRP A 39 8.01 17.57 -13.20
N SER A 40 7.63 16.60 -12.37
CA SER A 40 6.61 16.73 -11.34
C SER A 40 7.15 16.25 -9.99
N MET A 41 6.55 16.74 -8.91
CA MET A 41 6.70 16.19 -7.56
C MET A 41 5.41 15.50 -7.17
N PHE A 42 5.52 14.41 -6.46
CA PHE A 42 4.35 13.63 -6.01
C PHE A 42 4.46 13.25 -4.53
N GLY A 43 3.30 13.03 -3.94
CA GLY A 43 3.13 12.41 -2.63
C GLY A 43 1.98 11.40 -2.69
N ASP A 44 2.23 10.20 -2.19
CA ASP A 44 1.25 9.11 -2.06
C ASP A 44 1.14 8.74 -0.58
N LEU A 45 -0.06 8.79 -0.02
CA LEU A 45 -0.37 8.31 1.32
C LEU A 45 -1.31 7.12 1.21
N THR A 46 -0.97 6.02 1.85
CA THR A 46 -1.87 4.89 2.10
C THR A 46 -1.93 4.65 3.59
N TYR A 47 -3.13 4.68 4.15
CA TYR A 47 -3.42 4.33 5.53
C TYR A 47 -4.37 3.15 5.56
N LEU A 48 -4.04 2.14 6.34
CA LEU A 48 -4.84 0.94 6.57
C LEU A 48 -5.00 0.75 8.07
N ASP A 49 -6.23 0.52 8.50
CA ASP A 49 -6.58 0.18 9.87
C ASP A 49 -7.34 -1.14 9.84
N MET A 50 -6.84 -2.13 10.57
CA MET A 50 -7.33 -3.49 10.56
C MET A 50 -7.50 -3.98 11.99
N SER A 51 -8.63 -4.65 12.26
CA SER A 51 -8.89 -5.32 13.52
C SER A 51 -9.31 -6.77 13.30
N ASP A 52 -8.86 -7.65 14.17
CA ASP A 52 -9.25 -9.06 14.17
C ASP A 52 -9.36 -9.56 15.62
N SER A 53 -10.29 -10.48 15.85
CA SER A 53 -10.51 -11.12 17.15
C SER A 53 -10.59 -12.62 17.01
N ASN A 54 -9.62 -13.30 17.59
CA ASN A 54 -9.50 -14.75 17.57
C ASN A 54 -9.84 -15.36 18.93
N GLU A 55 -10.96 -16.08 19.02
CA GLU A 55 -11.36 -16.83 20.21
C GLU A 55 -10.77 -18.24 20.20
N ARG A 56 -10.01 -18.59 21.24
CA ARG A 56 -9.49 -19.94 21.49
C ARG A 56 -9.88 -20.39 22.89
N GLU A 57 -10.74 -21.42 22.94
CA GLU A 57 -11.30 -22.10 24.14
C GLU A 57 -11.32 -21.31 25.47
N LEU A 58 -10.24 -20.72 25.93
CA LEU A 58 -10.10 -19.99 27.21
C LEU A 58 -9.50 -18.58 27.07
N ILE A 59 -8.99 -18.23 25.87
CA ILE A 59 -8.29 -16.97 25.63
C ILE A 59 -8.79 -16.35 24.34
N THR A 60 -9.18 -15.08 24.41
CA THR A 60 -9.44 -14.24 23.23
C THR A 60 -8.20 -13.39 22.96
N ILE A 61 -7.76 -13.31 21.71
CA ILE A 61 -6.69 -12.45 21.25
C ILE A 61 -7.29 -11.43 20.30
N ASP A 62 -7.38 -10.19 20.74
CA ASP A 62 -7.73 -9.06 19.88
C ASP A 62 -6.45 -8.49 19.28
N SER A 63 -6.45 -8.27 17.97
CA SER A 63 -5.32 -7.77 17.20
C SER A 63 -5.74 -6.52 16.45
N ASP A 64 -5.14 -5.38 16.75
CA ASP A 64 -5.32 -4.12 16.05
C ASP A 64 -4.02 -3.79 15.30
N SER A 65 -4.08 -3.46 14.01
CA SER A 65 -2.92 -3.12 13.18
C SER A 65 -3.17 -1.86 12.38
N GLU A 66 -2.41 -0.82 12.67
CA GLU A 66 -2.40 0.42 11.90
C GLU A 66 -1.16 0.44 10.99
N GLN A 67 -1.36 0.66 9.69
CA GLN A 67 -0.29 0.69 8.71
C GLN A 67 -0.32 1.98 7.90
N THR A 68 0.82 2.64 7.82
CA THR A 68 0.99 3.88 7.07
C THR A 68 2.12 3.72 6.06
N PHE A 69 1.83 3.99 4.79
CA PHE A 69 2.83 4.10 3.73
C PHE A 69 2.78 5.51 3.15
N LEU A 70 3.92 6.18 3.14
CA LEU A 70 4.07 7.51 2.56
C LEU A 70 5.21 7.51 1.56
N ASP A 71 4.88 7.73 0.27
CA ASP A 71 5.86 7.94 -0.77
C ASP A 71 5.97 9.44 -1.09
N VAL A 72 7.17 9.98 -1.16
CA VAL A 72 7.42 11.33 -1.64
C VAL A 72 8.56 11.31 -2.67
N GLY A 73 8.38 12.05 -3.76
CA GLY A 73 9.41 12.01 -4.80
C GLY A 73 9.15 12.92 -5.99
N ALA A 74 9.96 12.70 -7.02
CA ALA A 74 9.85 13.37 -8.30
C ALA A 74 9.65 12.36 -9.42
N ALA A 75 8.96 12.79 -10.47
CA ALA A 75 8.82 12.04 -11.70
C ALA A 75 9.33 12.84 -12.89
N TYR A 76 10.07 12.18 -13.76
CA TYR A 76 10.53 12.71 -15.04
C TYR A 76 9.64 12.19 -16.16
N TRP A 77 9.14 13.10 -16.97
CA TRP A 77 8.24 12.86 -18.10
C TRP A 77 8.94 13.21 -19.40
N PRO A 78 9.47 12.25 -20.18
CA PRO A 78 10.21 12.54 -21.42
C PRO A 78 9.44 13.39 -22.41
N GLY A 79 8.13 13.23 -22.48
CA GLY A 79 7.24 14.01 -23.35
C GLY A 79 6.59 15.23 -22.69
N GLY A 80 7.07 15.66 -21.51
CA GLY A 80 6.42 16.69 -20.68
C GLY A 80 5.39 16.14 -19.71
N VAL A 81 5.10 16.88 -18.63
CA VAL A 81 4.14 16.51 -17.61
C VAL A 81 2.77 16.21 -18.24
N GLY A 82 2.22 15.03 -17.94
CA GLY A 82 0.96 14.53 -18.51
C GLY A 82 1.11 13.71 -19.78
N SER A 83 2.35 13.49 -20.29
CA SER A 83 2.61 12.51 -21.36
C SER A 83 2.36 11.08 -20.85
N ASN A 84 2.54 10.09 -21.70
CA ASN A 84 2.15 8.72 -21.39
C ASN A 84 3.14 7.99 -20.48
N LEU A 85 4.43 8.32 -20.53
CA LEU A 85 5.49 7.69 -19.77
C LEU A 85 6.07 8.63 -18.71
N SER A 86 6.26 8.12 -17.50
CA SER A 86 7.14 8.77 -16.52
C SER A 86 7.99 7.76 -15.76
N VAL A 87 9.19 8.18 -15.41
CA VAL A 87 10.10 7.48 -14.49
C VAL A 87 10.07 8.24 -13.18
N LEU A 88 9.92 7.55 -12.06
CA LEU A 88 9.81 8.15 -10.74
C LEU A 88 10.94 7.68 -9.83
N GLY A 89 11.32 8.56 -8.90
CA GLY A 89 12.27 8.26 -7.85
C GLY A 89 11.96 9.09 -6.61
N GLY A 90 12.26 8.55 -5.43
CA GLY A 90 11.91 9.22 -4.19
C GLY A 90 12.26 8.41 -2.95
N LEU A 91 11.52 8.66 -1.90
CA LEU A 91 11.60 7.98 -0.61
C LEU A 91 10.25 7.38 -0.25
N ARG A 92 10.28 6.21 0.36
CA ARG A 92 9.12 5.53 0.93
C ARG A 92 9.32 5.38 2.43
N TYR A 93 8.35 5.82 3.20
CA TYR A 93 8.20 5.50 4.61
C TYR A 93 7.14 4.41 4.76
N SER A 94 7.42 3.42 5.62
CA SER A 94 6.47 2.37 6.00
C SER A 94 6.44 2.25 7.51
N GLY A 95 5.30 2.60 8.13
CA GLY A 95 5.08 2.53 9.58
C GLY A 95 4.04 1.46 9.91
N PHE A 96 4.31 0.69 10.95
CA PHE A 96 3.45 -0.36 11.48
C PHE A 96 3.29 -0.14 12.98
N ASP A 97 2.06 -0.17 13.47
CA ASP A 97 1.72 -0.09 14.89
C ASP A 97 0.73 -1.21 15.22
N ASP A 98 1.26 -2.32 15.73
CA ASP A 98 0.50 -3.52 16.02
C ASP A 98 0.24 -3.62 17.53
N ARG A 99 -1.01 -3.83 17.92
CA ARG A 99 -1.45 -4.04 19.31
C ARG A 99 -2.14 -5.38 19.44
N TYR A 100 -1.69 -6.17 20.39
CA TYR A 100 -2.28 -7.45 20.75
C TYR A 100 -2.81 -7.38 22.17
N THR A 101 -4.11 -7.62 22.36
CA THR A 101 -4.76 -7.66 23.67
C THR A 101 -5.21 -9.09 23.98
N PHE A 102 -4.70 -9.63 25.06
CA PHE A 102 -5.02 -11.00 25.52
C PHE A 102 -6.09 -10.91 26.61
N ARG A 103 -7.18 -11.67 26.45
CA ARG A 103 -8.27 -11.76 27.42
C ARG A 103 -8.52 -13.20 27.83
N ALA A 104 -8.82 -13.42 29.11
CA ALA A 104 -9.25 -14.69 29.66
C ALA A 104 -10.50 -14.49 30.53
N GLY A 105 -11.57 -15.23 30.28
CA GLY A 105 -12.84 -15.08 31.02
C GLY A 105 -13.48 -13.69 30.88
N GLY A 106 -13.20 -12.95 29.81
CA GLY A 106 -13.67 -11.58 29.57
C GLY A 106 -12.79 -10.48 30.16
N GLU A 107 -11.79 -10.84 30.98
CA GLU A 107 -10.84 -9.87 31.57
C GLU A 107 -9.55 -9.79 30.78
N THR A 108 -8.99 -8.57 30.63
CA THR A 108 -7.69 -8.35 29.97
C THR A 108 -6.57 -8.84 30.89
N ILE A 109 -5.81 -9.84 30.42
CA ILE A 109 -4.66 -10.41 31.16
C ILE A 109 -3.32 -9.85 30.70
N GLY A 110 -3.28 -9.18 29.54
CA GLY A 110 -2.07 -8.53 29.02
C GLY A 110 -2.29 -7.79 27.72
N THR A 111 -1.43 -6.82 27.44
CA THR A 111 -1.38 -6.08 26.17
C THR A 111 0.07 -5.99 25.71
N ARG A 112 0.32 -6.25 24.44
CA ARG A 112 1.61 -6.07 23.77
C ARG A 112 1.45 -5.13 22.60
N ARG A 113 2.34 -4.14 22.47
CA ARG A 113 2.41 -3.23 21.35
C ARG A 113 3.76 -3.35 20.68
N ASN A 114 3.77 -3.40 19.37
CA ASN A 114 4.97 -3.41 18.53
C ASN A 114 4.88 -2.27 17.52
N LYS A 115 5.92 -1.45 17.44
CA LYS A 115 5.99 -0.34 16.49
C LYS A 115 7.27 -0.42 15.70
N ASN A 116 7.14 -0.39 14.37
CA ASN A 116 8.26 -0.46 13.44
C ASN A 116 8.13 0.59 12.36
N ASP A 117 9.24 1.26 12.06
CA ASP A 117 9.34 2.31 11.04
C ASP A 117 10.48 1.96 10.07
N TYR A 118 10.24 2.05 8.76
CA TYR A 118 11.20 1.73 7.70
C TYR A 118 11.26 2.85 6.68
N TYR A 119 12.47 3.15 6.20
CA TYR A 119 12.76 4.17 5.20
C TYR A 119 13.52 3.56 4.03
N ASP A 120 12.95 3.68 2.83
CA ASP A 120 13.49 3.11 1.62
C ASP A 120 13.69 4.16 0.53
N ALA A 121 14.69 3.96 -0.32
CA ALA A 121 14.77 4.63 -1.61
C ALA A 121 13.78 3.96 -2.57
N LEU A 122 13.06 4.77 -3.36
CA LEU A 122 12.01 4.35 -4.28
C LEU A 122 12.41 4.65 -5.72
N ILE A 123 12.23 3.68 -6.63
CA ILE A 123 12.35 3.86 -8.08
C ILE A 123 11.19 3.16 -8.78
N GLY A 124 10.68 3.74 -9.87
CA GLY A 124 9.58 3.13 -10.59
C GLY A 124 9.29 3.75 -11.94
N VAL A 125 8.29 3.21 -12.60
CA VAL A 125 7.80 3.65 -13.90
C VAL A 125 6.29 3.66 -13.90
N ARG A 126 5.72 4.66 -14.58
CA ARG A 126 4.29 4.74 -14.87
C ARG A 126 4.07 4.85 -16.37
N TYR A 127 3.06 4.16 -16.85
CA TYR A 127 2.65 4.27 -18.24
C TYR A 127 1.13 4.37 -18.36
N ARG A 128 0.68 5.25 -19.26
CA ARG A 128 -0.72 5.43 -19.58
C ARG A 128 -0.97 4.96 -21.01
N PHE A 129 -1.83 3.97 -21.16
CA PHE A 129 -2.34 3.52 -22.45
C PHE A 129 -3.64 4.25 -22.75
N ASP A 130 -3.68 5.09 -23.77
CA ASP A 130 -4.90 5.77 -24.19
C ASP A 130 -5.72 4.79 -25.07
N LEU A 131 -6.80 4.24 -24.52
CA LEU A 131 -7.65 3.23 -25.16
C LEU A 131 -8.71 3.89 -26.06
N SER A 132 -9.19 5.07 -25.67
CA SER A 132 -10.10 5.91 -26.44
C SER A 132 -10.04 7.36 -25.95
N GLU A 133 -10.85 8.27 -26.51
CA GLU A 133 -10.93 9.67 -26.05
C GLU A 133 -11.30 9.84 -24.57
N ARG A 134 -11.95 8.85 -23.96
CA ARG A 134 -12.39 8.90 -22.58
C ARG A 134 -11.77 7.86 -21.67
N TRP A 135 -11.28 6.77 -22.25
CA TRP A 135 -10.78 5.63 -21.50
C TRP A 135 -9.26 5.52 -21.62
N SER A 136 -8.59 5.32 -20.50
CA SER A 136 -7.18 4.97 -20.47
C SER A 136 -6.92 3.90 -19.41
N LEU A 137 -5.86 3.12 -19.59
CA LEU A 137 -5.31 2.22 -18.60
C LEU A 137 -4.04 2.86 -18.03
N LEU A 138 -4.04 3.10 -16.74
CA LEU A 138 -2.91 3.63 -15.99
C LEU A 138 -2.21 2.48 -15.30
N THR A 139 -0.91 2.32 -15.58
CA THR A 139 -0.08 1.30 -14.93
C THR A 139 1.05 1.94 -14.16
N ARG A 140 1.42 1.36 -13.04
CA ARG A 140 2.60 1.72 -12.25
C ARG A 140 3.29 0.45 -11.79
N ALA A 141 4.60 0.43 -11.91
CA ALA A 141 5.47 -0.56 -11.30
C ALA A 141 6.58 0.17 -10.56
N ASP A 142 6.79 -0.16 -9.30
CA ASP A 142 7.89 0.40 -8.52
C ASP A 142 8.51 -0.63 -7.58
N TYR A 143 9.72 -0.31 -7.17
CA TYR A 143 10.51 -1.06 -6.21
C TYR A 143 11.15 -0.09 -5.22
N SER A 144 11.13 -0.45 -3.95
CA SER A 144 11.87 0.28 -2.92
C SER A 144 12.80 -0.62 -2.14
N PHE A 145 13.88 -0.05 -1.63
CA PHE A 145 14.93 -0.74 -0.91
C PHE A 145 15.63 0.21 0.07
N GLY A 146 16.08 -0.31 1.19
CA GLY A 146 16.75 0.46 2.24
C GLY A 146 16.69 -0.27 3.57
N ASP A 147 15.85 0.20 4.49
CA ASP A 147 15.62 -0.48 5.76
C ASP A 147 14.79 -1.76 5.58
N SER A 148 13.94 -1.81 4.54
CA SER A 148 13.24 -3.05 4.16
C SER A 148 14.14 -4.00 3.36
N GLU A 149 13.81 -5.31 3.31
CA GLU A 149 14.44 -6.26 2.37
C GLU A 149 13.95 -6.05 0.92
N GLY A 150 12.95 -5.20 0.71
CA GLY A 150 12.42 -4.79 -0.58
C GLY A 150 10.90 -4.76 -0.63
N ILE A 151 10.35 -3.74 -1.29
CA ILE A 151 8.92 -3.60 -1.50
C ILE A 151 8.66 -3.46 -3.00
N TYR A 152 7.82 -4.33 -3.54
CA TYR A 152 7.36 -4.28 -4.93
C TYR A 152 5.92 -3.80 -4.96
N LEU A 153 5.61 -2.88 -5.86
CA LEU A 153 4.24 -2.44 -6.14
C LEU A 153 3.96 -2.54 -7.63
N LEU A 154 2.86 -3.19 -7.96
CA LEU A 154 2.28 -3.21 -9.29
C LEU A 154 0.83 -2.75 -9.20
N ASN A 155 0.44 -1.84 -10.07
CA ASN A 155 -0.93 -1.39 -10.12
C ASN A 155 -1.37 -1.15 -11.57
N ALA A 156 -2.64 -1.48 -11.86
CA ALA A 156 -3.27 -1.28 -13.15
C ALA A 156 -4.69 -0.78 -12.95
N ASN A 157 -4.97 0.45 -13.38
CA ASN A 157 -6.24 1.12 -13.18
C ASN A 157 -6.83 1.58 -14.51
N PHE A 158 -8.03 1.13 -14.83
CA PHE A 158 -8.86 1.77 -15.85
C PHE A 158 -9.29 3.13 -15.35
N SER A 159 -9.22 4.10 -16.23
CA SER A 159 -9.55 5.49 -15.96
C SER A 159 -10.58 5.97 -16.98
N VAL A 160 -11.69 6.49 -16.54
CA VAL A 160 -12.70 7.13 -17.38
C VAL A 160 -12.77 8.61 -17.08
N THR A 161 -12.60 9.42 -18.13
CA THR A 161 -12.70 10.88 -18.05
C THR A 161 -14.16 11.30 -17.93
N VAL A 162 -14.47 12.10 -16.90
CA VAL A 162 -15.83 12.56 -16.59
C VAL A 162 -15.91 14.09 -16.50
N GLY A 163 -17.14 14.61 -16.54
CA GLY A 163 -17.42 16.04 -16.41
C GLY A 163 -17.35 16.83 -17.72
N LYS A 164 -17.97 18.03 -17.70
CA LYS A 164 -18.08 18.90 -18.90
C LYS A 164 -16.74 19.41 -19.41
N ARG A 165 -15.76 19.62 -18.51
CA ARG A 165 -14.41 20.09 -18.85
C ARG A 165 -13.43 18.94 -19.12
N ARG A 166 -13.85 17.68 -19.01
CA ARG A 166 -13.03 16.47 -19.17
C ARG A 166 -11.72 16.49 -18.36
N GLN A 167 -11.77 17.05 -17.15
CA GLN A 167 -10.59 17.19 -16.30
C GLN A 167 -10.52 16.10 -15.21
N ASN A 168 -11.69 15.66 -14.74
CA ASN A 168 -11.78 14.66 -13.68
C ASN A 168 -11.83 13.24 -14.24
N ARG A 169 -11.38 12.28 -13.44
CA ARG A 169 -11.38 10.85 -13.83
C ARG A 169 -11.88 10.00 -12.68
N ILE A 170 -12.67 8.99 -13.01
CA ILE A 170 -12.98 7.87 -12.13
C ILE A 170 -11.99 6.77 -12.47
N LEU A 171 -11.44 6.16 -11.43
CA LEU A 171 -10.44 5.09 -11.50
C LEU A 171 -11.01 3.83 -10.89
N PHE A 172 -10.75 2.69 -11.51
CA PHE A 172 -11.00 1.38 -10.93
C PHE A 172 -9.98 0.38 -11.48
N GLY A 173 -9.49 -0.47 -10.64
CA GLY A 173 -8.42 -1.37 -11.06
C GLY A 173 -8.01 -2.32 -9.96
N TYR A 174 -6.76 -2.74 -10.03
CA TYR A 174 -6.19 -3.72 -9.14
C TYR A 174 -4.77 -3.34 -8.74
N GLN A 175 -4.44 -3.56 -7.46
CA GLN A 175 -3.12 -3.37 -6.92
C GLN A 175 -2.57 -4.68 -6.37
N TYR A 176 -1.28 -4.90 -6.57
CA TYR A 176 -0.47 -5.91 -5.91
C TYR A 176 0.73 -5.24 -5.27
N LYS A 177 0.93 -5.46 -3.97
CA LYS A 177 2.07 -4.95 -3.21
C LYS A 177 2.64 -6.08 -2.37
N GLN A 178 3.91 -6.37 -2.55
CA GLN A 178 4.66 -7.30 -1.70
C GLN A 178 5.72 -6.53 -0.94
N ALA A 179 5.73 -6.64 0.37
CA ALA A 179 6.67 -5.98 1.25
C ALA A 179 7.37 -7.00 2.13
N LYS A 180 8.70 -6.94 2.15
CA LYS A 180 9.56 -7.82 2.94
C LYS A 180 10.34 -7.01 3.94
N PHE A 181 10.19 -7.35 5.21
CA PHE A 181 10.87 -6.68 6.31
C PHE A 181 11.70 -7.68 7.11
N LYS A 182 12.81 -7.19 7.66
CA LYS A 182 13.65 -7.94 8.56
C LYS A 182 13.93 -7.11 9.80
N ASP A 183 13.65 -7.69 10.96
CA ASP A 183 14.00 -7.13 12.26
C ASP A 183 14.76 -8.17 13.07
N GLY A 184 16.09 -8.02 13.15
CA GLY A 184 16.98 -9.03 13.71
C GLY A 184 16.90 -10.36 12.95
N ASP A 185 16.49 -11.43 13.64
CA ASP A 185 16.30 -12.77 13.06
C ASP A 185 14.86 -13.02 12.56
N LEU A 186 13.94 -12.08 12.81
CA LEU A 186 12.56 -12.17 12.37
C LEU A 186 12.42 -11.61 10.96
N ARG A 187 11.77 -12.38 10.09
CA ARG A 187 11.36 -11.96 8.74
C ARG A 187 9.84 -11.90 8.67
N SER A 188 9.34 -10.83 8.10
CA SER A 188 7.91 -10.61 7.88
C SER A 188 7.68 -10.31 6.41
N ASP A 189 6.92 -11.16 5.73
CA ASP A 189 6.54 -11.01 4.34
C ASP A 189 5.04 -10.70 4.29
N PHE A 190 4.69 -9.52 3.76
CA PHE A 190 3.31 -9.09 3.59
C PHE A 190 2.98 -9.02 2.10
N THR A 191 1.85 -9.54 1.72
CA THR A 191 1.33 -9.41 0.37
C THR A 191 -0.08 -8.81 0.44
N TYR A 192 -0.23 -7.63 -0.13
CA TYR A 192 -1.50 -6.92 -0.25
C TYR A 192 -1.93 -6.92 -1.71
N TYR A 193 -3.11 -7.39 -1.99
CA TYR A 193 -3.66 -7.33 -3.33
C TYR A 193 -5.18 -7.17 -3.28
N GLY A 194 -5.72 -6.42 -4.22
CA GLY A 194 -7.15 -6.22 -4.24
C GLY A 194 -7.60 -5.16 -5.26
N PRO A 195 -8.92 -5.05 -5.43
CA PRO A 195 -9.50 -4.02 -6.26
C PRO A 195 -9.32 -2.64 -5.62
N MET A 196 -9.19 -1.64 -6.47
CA MET A 196 -9.12 -0.23 -6.12
C MET A 196 -10.20 0.54 -6.85
N ALA A 197 -10.76 1.53 -6.18
CA ALA A 197 -11.61 2.53 -6.80
C ALA A 197 -11.19 3.92 -6.31
N GLY A 198 -11.26 4.91 -7.18
CA GLY A 198 -10.82 6.25 -6.83
C GLY A 198 -11.35 7.33 -7.74
N PHE A 199 -11.11 8.56 -7.32
CA PHE A 199 -11.46 9.75 -8.06
C PHE A 199 -10.22 10.64 -8.20
N ASN A 200 -9.89 11.03 -9.42
CA ASN A 200 -8.81 11.96 -9.70
C ASN A 200 -9.39 13.32 -10.08
N PHE A 201 -9.00 14.31 -9.30
CA PHE A 201 -9.39 15.70 -9.51
C PHE A 201 -8.22 16.48 -10.11
N ARG A 202 -8.44 17.21 -11.20
CA ARG A 202 -7.46 18.09 -11.82
C ARG A 202 -7.90 19.54 -11.73
N TRP A 203 -7.04 20.43 -11.30
CA TRP A 203 -7.23 21.88 -11.26
C TRP A 203 -6.28 22.62 -12.22
#